data_a01824a534330353b20f8b6de8beb41e
#
_entry.id   a01824a534330353b20f8b6de8beb41e
#
_cell.length_a   1.000
_cell.length_b   1.000
_cell.length_c   1.000
_cell.angle_alpha   90.00
_cell.angle_beta   90.00
_cell.angle_gamma   90.00
#
_symmetry.space_group_name_H-M   'P 1'
#
loop_
_entity.id
_entity.type
_entity.pdbx_description
1 polymer ?
#
loop_
_entity_poly.entity_id
_entity_poly.type
_entity_poly.pdbx_seq_one_letter_code
_entity_poly.pdbx_strand_id
1 'polypeptide(L)'
;YKKKLQDLDGKYTALTDKKQYDTLIFADRYPFRYLCADYGLRADAAFAGCSSATDPSLAKLEYLYEEAERLKLPAILYMEESTPSYAEGLAKSIGGEALMLHSCHILSPKEMKSETYLSLMEKNLDVLKIALGAGD
;
A
#
# COMPACT_ATOMS: atom_id res chain seq x y z
N TYR A 1 10.11 -17.48 -16.52
CA TYR A 1 9.28 -16.39 -15.99
C TYR A 1 8.26 -16.89 -14.96
N LYS A 2 7.59 -18.00 -15.23
CA LYS A 2 6.64 -18.62 -14.30
C LYS A 2 7.27 -18.92 -12.95
N LYS A 3 8.49 -19.47 -12.94
CA LYS A 3 9.22 -19.75 -11.72
C LYS A 3 9.50 -18.48 -10.92
N LYS A 4 9.88 -17.40 -11.59
CA LYS A 4 10.13 -16.09 -10.92
C LYS A 4 8.87 -15.54 -10.27
N LEU A 5 7.70 -15.72 -10.89
CA LEU A 5 6.41 -15.33 -10.30
C LEU A 5 6.08 -16.20 -9.09
N GLN A 6 6.34 -17.49 -9.14
CA GLN A 6 6.15 -18.39 -8.01
C GLN A 6 7.07 -18.05 -6.84
N ASP A 7 8.33 -17.71 -7.13
CA ASP A 7 9.27 -17.27 -6.10
C ASP A 7 8.82 -15.96 -5.45
N LEU A 8 8.28 -15.03 -6.24
CA LEU A 8 7.73 -13.78 -5.74
C LEU A 8 6.50 -14.04 -4.84
N ASP A 9 5.59 -14.90 -5.28
CA ASP A 9 4.42 -15.29 -4.49
C ASP A 9 4.84 -15.91 -3.14
N GLY A 10 5.87 -16.74 -3.16
CA GLY A 10 6.45 -17.30 -1.93
C GLY A 10 6.99 -16.24 -0.98
N LYS A 11 7.62 -15.20 -1.52
CA LYS A 11 8.11 -14.05 -0.72
C LYS A 11 6.95 -13.29 -0.07
N TYR A 12 5.87 -13.04 -0.81
CA TYR A 12 4.67 -12.39 -0.27
C TYR A 12 4.01 -13.23 0.82
N THR A 13 3.89 -14.52 0.60
CA THR A 13 3.33 -15.45 1.59
C THR A 13 4.18 -15.44 2.87
N ALA A 14 5.49 -15.56 2.74
CA ALA A 14 6.41 -15.54 3.89
C ALA A 14 6.34 -14.21 4.65
N LEU A 15 6.19 -13.10 3.92
CA LEU A 15 6.04 -11.77 4.53
C LEU A 15 4.75 -11.70 5.35
N THR A 16 3.63 -12.11 4.77
CA THR A 16 2.32 -12.01 5.42
C THR A 16 2.16 -12.99 6.58
N ASP A 17 2.89 -14.10 6.57
CA ASP A 17 2.93 -15.02 7.72
C ASP A 17 3.61 -14.39 8.95
N LYS A 18 4.48 -13.42 8.74
CA LYS A 18 5.21 -12.72 9.83
C LYS A 18 4.60 -11.36 10.20
N LYS A 19 3.50 -10.98 9.59
CA LYS A 19 2.90 -9.66 9.82
C LYS A 19 2.46 -9.46 11.27
N GLN A 20 2.70 -8.27 11.79
CA GLN A 20 2.16 -7.82 13.08
C GLN A 20 0.80 -7.16 12.88
N TYR A 21 0.58 -6.54 11.73
CA TYR A 21 -0.65 -5.84 11.37
C TYR A 21 -1.25 -6.51 10.14
N ASP A 22 -2.56 -6.61 10.10
CA ASP A 22 -3.28 -7.19 8.97
C ASP A 22 -4.00 -6.13 8.12
N THR A 23 -3.90 -4.86 8.49
CA THR A 23 -4.65 -3.76 7.88
C THR A 23 -3.71 -2.75 7.24
N LEU A 24 -4.07 -2.34 6.02
CA LEU A 24 -3.41 -1.27 5.28
C LEU A 24 -4.37 -0.09 5.17
N ILE A 25 -3.85 1.13 5.35
CA ILE A 25 -4.62 2.37 5.16
C ILE A 25 -4.05 3.11 3.95
N PHE A 26 -4.90 3.36 2.97
CA PHE A 26 -4.56 4.12 1.76
C PHE A 26 -5.20 5.50 1.83
N ALA A 27 -4.41 6.54 1.91
CA ALA A 27 -4.91 7.90 1.77
C ALA A 27 -5.06 8.25 0.27
N ASP A 28 -5.63 7.34 -0.49
CA ASP A 28 -5.69 7.36 -1.94
C ASP A 28 -6.76 6.36 -2.41
N ARG A 29 -6.70 5.98 -3.68
CA ARG A 29 -7.51 4.91 -4.27
C ARG A 29 -7.02 3.54 -3.82
N TYR A 30 -7.88 2.54 -3.98
CA TYR A 30 -7.57 1.17 -3.56
C TYR A 30 -7.72 0.18 -4.72
N PRO A 31 -6.68 -0.03 -5.54
CA PRO A 31 -6.71 -1.02 -6.62
C PRO A 31 -6.16 -2.39 -6.23
N PHE A 32 -5.89 -2.64 -4.94
CA PHE A 32 -5.21 -3.85 -4.45
C PHE A 32 -6.14 -4.90 -3.85
N ARG A 33 -7.41 -4.91 -4.26
CA ARG A 33 -8.42 -5.82 -3.71
C ARG A 33 -8.01 -7.29 -3.77
N TYR A 34 -7.52 -7.72 -4.92
CA TYR A 34 -7.12 -9.13 -5.11
C TYR A 34 -5.83 -9.46 -4.35
N LEU A 35 -4.88 -8.56 -4.36
CA LEU A 35 -3.64 -8.72 -3.59
C LEU A 35 -3.95 -8.92 -2.10
N CYS A 36 -4.79 -8.07 -1.54
CA CYS A 36 -5.16 -8.16 -0.13
C CYS A 36 -5.94 -9.44 0.18
N ALA A 37 -6.86 -9.83 -0.70
CA ALA A 37 -7.62 -11.06 -0.53
C ALA A 37 -6.73 -12.30 -0.57
N ASP A 38 -5.77 -12.35 -1.49
CA ASP A 38 -4.87 -13.49 -1.66
C ASP A 38 -3.94 -13.70 -0.46
N TYR A 39 -3.56 -12.62 0.22
CA TYR A 39 -2.62 -12.68 1.35
C TYR A 39 -3.27 -12.39 2.71
N GLY A 40 -4.59 -12.41 2.78
CA GLY A 40 -5.32 -12.25 4.03
C GLY A 40 -5.16 -10.90 4.67
N LEU A 41 -5.12 -9.83 3.86
CA LEU A 41 -4.97 -8.46 4.33
C LEU A 41 -6.32 -7.73 4.26
N ARG A 42 -6.51 -6.78 5.18
CA ARG A 42 -7.60 -5.82 5.16
C ARG A 42 -7.09 -4.48 4.65
N ALA A 43 -7.97 -3.70 4.07
CA ALA A 43 -7.61 -2.35 3.63
C ALA A 43 -8.78 -1.39 3.76
N ASP A 44 -8.46 -0.17 4.16
CA ASP A 44 -9.35 0.98 4.09
C ASP A 44 -8.70 2.04 3.22
N ALA A 45 -9.49 2.78 2.46
CA ALA A 45 -8.99 3.76 1.52
C ALA A 45 -9.85 5.03 1.49
N ALA A 46 -9.24 6.13 1.09
CA ALA A 46 -9.93 7.41 0.94
C ALA A 46 -10.98 7.37 -0.16
N PHE A 47 -10.73 6.58 -1.22
CA PHE A 47 -11.62 6.43 -2.37
C PHE A 47 -11.83 4.97 -2.71
N ALA A 48 -12.99 4.64 -3.25
CA ALA A 48 -13.23 3.33 -3.85
C ALA A 48 -12.40 3.17 -5.12
N GLY A 49 -11.84 2.00 -5.33
CA GLY A 49 -11.01 1.55 -6.45
C GLY A 49 -10.70 2.54 -7.55
N CYS A 50 -11.55 2.61 -8.56
CA CYS A 50 -11.37 3.46 -9.75
C CYS A 50 -12.15 4.78 -9.67
N SER A 51 -12.34 5.33 -8.47
CA SER A 51 -13.04 6.60 -8.30
C SER A 51 -12.36 7.72 -9.08
N SER A 52 -13.17 8.59 -9.69
CA SER A 52 -12.72 9.82 -10.33
C SER A 52 -12.61 10.99 -9.34
N ALA A 53 -13.01 10.80 -8.08
CA ALA A 53 -12.88 11.82 -7.05
C ALA A 53 -11.42 12.20 -6.82
N THR A 54 -11.16 13.48 -6.62
CA THR A 54 -9.81 14.01 -6.44
C THR A 54 -9.48 14.31 -4.99
N ASP A 55 -10.50 14.58 -4.18
CA ASP A 55 -10.33 14.93 -2.77
C ASP A 55 -11.21 14.05 -1.89
N PRO A 56 -10.66 13.47 -0.82
CA PRO A 56 -11.47 12.72 0.14
C PRO A 56 -12.27 13.67 1.02
N SER A 57 -13.41 13.19 1.54
CA SER A 57 -14.17 13.96 2.52
C SER A 57 -13.39 14.03 3.84
N LEU A 58 -13.64 15.11 4.60
CA LEU A 58 -13.04 15.26 5.93
C LEU A 58 -13.43 14.11 6.85
N ALA A 59 -14.68 13.68 6.82
CA ALA A 59 -15.18 12.56 7.60
C ALA A 59 -14.42 11.27 7.28
N LYS A 60 -14.08 11.02 6.01
CA LYS A 60 -13.32 9.84 5.59
C LYS A 60 -11.89 9.91 6.07
N LEU A 61 -11.25 11.08 6.00
CA LEU A 61 -9.89 11.29 6.52
C LEU A 61 -9.84 11.08 8.04
N GLU A 62 -10.83 11.58 8.76
CA GLU A 62 -10.94 11.36 10.21
C GLU A 62 -11.08 9.88 10.53
N TYR A 63 -11.93 9.17 9.79
CA TYR A 63 -12.09 7.71 9.95
C TYR A 63 -10.78 6.98 9.73
N LEU A 64 -10.04 7.30 8.66
CA LEU A 64 -8.75 6.68 8.37
C LEU A 64 -7.72 6.97 9.47
N TYR A 65 -7.70 8.19 9.97
CA TYR A 65 -6.84 8.58 11.09
C TYR A 65 -7.15 7.77 12.34
N GLU A 66 -8.42 7.70 12.72
CA GLU A 66 -8.87 6.96 13.91
C GLU A 66 -8.52 5.47 13.81
N GLU A 67 -8.72 4.85 12.66
CA GLU A 67 -8.37 3.46 12.43
C GLU A 67 -6.86 3.21 12.51
N ALA A 68 -6.07 4.08 11.87
CA ALA A 68 -4.61 3.99 11.91
C ALA A 68 -4.08 4.15 13.34
N GLU A 69 -4.64 5.09 14.09
CA GLU A 69 -4.29 5.36 15.48
C GLU A 69 -4.68 4.18 16.38
N ARG A 70 -5.90 3.67 16.23
CA ARG A 70 -6.42 2.54 17.01
C ARG A 70 -5.57 1.29 16.81
N LEU A 71 -5.17 1.02 15.58
CA LEU A 71 -4.37 -0.15 15.22
C LEU A 71 -2.87 0.08 15.40
N LYS A 72 -2.46 1.31 15.70
CA LYS A 72 -1.05 1.71 15.84
C LYS A 72 -0.23 1.36 14.60
N LEU A 73 -0.77 1.66 13.43
CA LEU A 73 -0.12 1.34 12.16
C LEU A 73 1.13 2.19 11.96
N PRO A 74 2.20 1.59 11.40
CA PRO A 74 3.47 2.30 11.19
C PRO A 74 3.51 3.14 9.93
N ALA A 75 2.55 2.96 9.01
CA ALA A 75 2.59 3.61 7.71
C ALA A 75 1.20 3.88 7.13
N ILE A 76 1.12 4.91 6.33
CA ILE A 76 -0.02 5.24 5.47
C ILE A 76 0.44 5.13 4.03
N LEU A 77 -0.37 4.48 3.19
CA LEU A 77 0.00 4.20 1.81
C LEU A 77 -0.66 5.17 0.82
N TYR A 78 0.02 5.40 -0.28
CA TYR A 78 -0.51 6.12 -1.45
C TYR A 78 -0.01 5.43 -2.72
N MET A 79 -0.58 5.80 -3.87
CA MET A 79 -0.25 5.19 -5.15
C MET A 79 0.70 6.06 -5.97
N GLU A 80 1.31 5.43 -6.98
CA GLU A 80 2.06 6.15 -8.02
C GLU A 80 1.16 7.18 -8.72
N GLU A 81 1.76 8.22 -9.22
CA GLU A 81 1.08 9.33 -9.92
C GLU A 81 0.03 10.08 -9.07
N SER A 82 0.02 9.86 -7.77
CA SER A 82 -0.84 10.59 -6.84
C SER A 82 -0.06 11.62 -6.04
N THR A 83 -0.76 12.66 -5.60
CA THR A 83 -0.20 13.65 -4.68
C THR A 83 -0.14 13.03 -3.27
N PRO A 84 1.05 12.91 -2.67
CA PRO A 84 1.17 12.21 -1.39
C PRO A 84 0.75 13.04 -0.16
N SER A 85 0.26 14.25 -0.34
CA SER A 85 -0.01 15.19 0.76
C SER A 85 -0.94 14.65 1.85
N TYR A 86 -2.02 13.95 1.47
CA TYR A 86 -2.94 13.36 2.44
C TYR A 86 -2.28 12.22 3.22
N ALA A 87 -1.53 11.36 2.53
CA ALA A 87 -0.81 10.27 3.17
C ALA A 87 0.26 10.79 4.12
N GLU A 88 1.01 11.81 3.71
CA GLU A 88 2.03 12.46 4.55
C GLU A 88 1.42 13.11 5.79
N GLY A 89 0.29 13.80 5.63
CA GLY A 89 -0.42 14.42 6.74
C GLY A 89 -0.92 13.42 7.76
N LEU A 90 -1.56 12.33 7.30
CA LEU A 90 -2.03 11.26 8.17
C LEU A 90 -0.87 10.53 8.85
N ALA A 91 0.18 10.22 8.10
CA ALA A 91 1.36 9.54 8.63
C ALA A 91 2.03 10.37 9.73
N LYS A 92 2.19 11.66 9.50
CA LYS A 92 2.75 12.59 10.52
C LYS A 92 1.89 12.60 11.78
N SER A 93 0.57 12.60 11.63
CA SER A 93 -0.36 12.62 12.77
C SER A 93 -0.27 11.38 13.65
N ILE A 94 0.04 10.22 13.06
CA ILE A 94 0.17 8.96 13.80
C ILE A 94 1.63 8.62 14.17
N GLY A 95 2.58 9.47 13.80
CA GLY A 95 4.01 9.21 14.03
C GLY A 95 4.59 8.11 13.14
N GLY A 96 3.98 7.88 11.97
CA GLY A 96 4.41 6.87 11.01
C GLY A 96 5.02 7.46 9.75
N GLU A 97 5.09 6.65 8.71
CA GLU A 97 5.65 7.02 7.41
C GLU A 97 4.59 6.96 6.31
N ALA A 98 4.69 7.87 5.32
CA ALA A 98 3.93 7.77 4.09
C ALA A 98 4.74 6.97 3.07
N LEU A 99 4.18 5.88 2.56
CA LEU A 99 4.87 4.98 1.64
C LEU A 99 4.06 4.76 0.37
N MET A 100 4.74 4.74 -0.77
CA MET A 100 4.10 4.47 -2.06
C MET A 100 4.01 2.98 -2.32
N LEU A 101 2.82 2.49 -2.67
CA LEU A 101 2.62 1.13 -3.16
C LEU A 101 2.22 1.20 -4.63
N HIS A 102 3.03 0.61 -5.50
CA HIS A 102 2.85 0.73 -6.95
C HIS A 102 1.78 -0.25 -7.45
N SER A 103 0.77 0.27 -8.17
CA SER A 103 -0.31 -0.57 -8.72
C SER A 103 0.10 -1.38 -9.95
N CYS A 104 1.19 -1.01 -10.59
CA CYS A 104 1.66 -1.57 -11.86
C CYS A 104 0.72 -1.29 -13.05
N HIS A 105 -0.25 -0.39 -12.88
CA HIS A 105 -1.17 0.00 -13.95
C HIS A 105 -0.60 1.11 -14.83
N ILE A 106 0.12 2.05 -14.23
CA ILE A 106 0.68 3.21 -14.92
C ILE A 106 2.18 3.23 -14.67
N LEU A 107 2.93 3.32 -15.74
CA LEU A 107 4.39 3.43 -15.68
C LEU A 107 4.80 4.79 -16.21
N SER A 108 5.68 5.48 -15.48
CA SER A 108 6.33 6.67 -15.99
C SER A 108 7.28 6.30 -17.14
N PRO A 109 7.63 7.25 -18.03
CA PRO A 109 8.59 6.97 -19.10
C PRO A 109 9.93 6.43 -18.60
N LYS A 110 10.36 6.83 -17.41
CA LYS A 110 11.57 6.33 -16.78
C LYS A 110 11.42 4.86 -16.36
N GLU A 111 10.32 4.54 -15.70
CA GLU A 111 10.03 3.16 -15.26
C GLU A 111 9.87 2.20 -16.43
N MET A 112 9.24 2.64 -17.52
CA MET A 112 9.12 1.83 -18.74
C MET A 112 10.47 1.36 -19.30
N LYS A 113 11.53 2.13 -19.05
CA LYS A 113 12.88 1.81 -19.52
C LYS A 113 13.68 0.95 -18.54
N SER A 114 13.40 1.05 -17.25
CA SER A 114 14.27 0.48 -16.21
C SER A 114 13.58 -0.55 -15.32
N GLU A 115 12.25 -0.60 -15.32
CA GLU A 115 11.50 -1.47 -14.39
C GLU A 115 10.76 -2.58 -15.13
N THR A 116 10.54 -3.67 -14.41
CA THR A 116 9.67 -4.78 -14.84
C THR A 116 8.58 -4.96 -13.80
N TYR A 117 7.55 -5.72 -14.14
CA TYR A 117 6.51 -6.10 -13.16
C TYR A 117 7.14 -6.72 -11.91
N LEU A 118 8.10 -7.63 -12.09
CA LEU A 118 8.80 -8.28 -10.98
C LEU A 118 9.54 -7.29 -10.10
N SER A 119 10.30 -6.34 -10.70
CA SER A 119 11.05 -5.36 -9.93
C SER A 119 10.14 -4.41 -9.15
N LEU A 120 9.03 -4.00 -9.74
CA LEU A 120 8.04 -3.16 -9.06
C LEU A 120 7.37 -3.91 -7.91
N MET A 121 7.02 -5.16 -8.12
CA MET A 121 6.40 -5.98 -7.07
C MET A 121 7.38 -6.33 -5.96
N GLU A 122 8.67 -6.43 -6.24
CA GLU A 122 9.69 -6.58 -5.20
C GLU A 122 9.84 -5.30 -4.37
N LYS A 123 9.77 -4.13 -5.00
CA LYS A 123 9.73 -2.85 -4.27
C LYS A 123 8.48 -2.74 -3.40
N ASN A 124 7.34 -3.18 -3.90
CA ASN A 124 6.11 -3.25 -3.12
C ASN A 124 6.26 -4.17 -1.90
N LEU A 125 6.98 -5.26 -2.06
CA LEU A 125 7.27 -6.18 -0.96
C LEU A 125 8.01 -5.48 0.18
N ASP A 126 9.01 -4.65 -0.15
CA ASP A 126 9.74 -3.88 0.84
C ASP A 126 8.86 -2.86 1.56
N VAL A 127 7.95 -2.21 0.83
CA VAL A 127 6.98 -1.28 1.40
C VAL A 127 6.01 -2.01 2.35
N LEU A 128 5.48 -3.14 1.92
CA LEU A 128 4.56 -3.94 2.73
C LEU A 128 5.24 -4.49 3.98
N LYS A 129 6.52 -4.80 3.90
CA LYS A 129 7.32 -5.25 5.05
C LYS A 129 7.29 -4.22 6.18
N ILE A 130 7.42 -2.94 5.85
CA ILE A 130 7.32 -1.84 6.80
C ILE A 130 5.88 -1.67 7.26
N ALA A 131 4.95 -1.58 6.32
CA ALA A 131 3.54 -1.29 6.60
C ALA A 131 2.85 -2.37 7.46
N LEU A 132 3.26 -3.64 7.31
CA LEU A 132 2.71 -4.76 8.06
C LEU A 132 3.53 -5.11 9.32
N GLY A 133 4.61 -4.39 9.59
CA GLY A 133 5.47 -4.68 10.73
C GLY A 133 6.12 -6.06 10.65
N ALA A 134 6.34 -6.57 9.44
CA ALA A 134 6.95 -7.88 9.22
C ALA A 134 8.48 -7.78 9.07
N GLY A 135 9.10 -6.92 9.84
CA GLY A 135 10.54 -6.74 9.90
C GLY A 135 11.26 -8.00 10.38
N ASP A 136 12.53 -8.06 10.13
CA ASP A 136 13.40 -9.22 10.44
C ASP A 136 13.36 -9.68 11.89
#